data_f77762a95c04e03447b3b2b5d736ba0d
#
_entry.id   f77762a95c04e03447b3b2b5d736ba0d
#
_cell.length_a   1.000
_cell.length_b   1.000
_cell.length_c   1.000
_cell.angle_alpha   90.00
_cell.angle_beta   90.00
_cell.angle_gamma   90.00
#
_symmetry.space_group_name_H-M   'P 1'
#
loop_
_entity.id
_entity.type
_entity.pdbx_description
1 polymer ?
#
loop_
_entity_poly.entity_id
_entity_poly.type
_entity_poly.pdbx_seq_one_letter_code
_entity_poly.pdbx_strand_id
1 'polypeptide(L)'
;MKYHNDMNSIEPISLRALKKTDYESLINFRVRKILMICSNYDAFILEEDGQIETQIYQEYIDLNLSNPPRFVWATTSAKAETVIRENEDIDMVICMYNAGDKDIFSFASDLKAEGRNIPFVLLTHFSKEIFRNISMRDTSNVDYIFCWHGNTDLIVAIIKLFEDLKNADNDILNIGVQAILLVEDSVRYYSTYLPELYRLILKQSAEFLKDTFNEQQRKLRKRSRPKILLATNYEDAMRMYGKYKSNLLGVISDVGFVLHKNDPSDKEKLDAGIDLVRNIKADDPMMPVLLQSSQESISKVAEELGVGFLRK
;
A
#
# COMPACT_ATOMS: atom_id res chain seq x y z
N MET A 1 3.97 -64.28 -15.04
CA MET A 1 3.27 -63.11 -14.53
C MET A 1 4.28 -61.98 -14.47
N LYS A 2 4.20 -61.06 -15.45
CA LYS A 2 5.07 -59.88 -15.54
C LYS A 2 4.23 -58.71 -14.99
N TYR A 3 4.63 -58.16 -13.83
CA TYR A 3 4.10 -56.89 -13.35
C TYR A 3 4.83 -55.74 -14.06
N HIS A 4 4.13 -55.04 -14.92
CA HIS A 4 4.55 -53.77 -15.46
C HIS A 4 4.39 -52.72 -14.38
N ASN A 5 5.51 -52.11 -13.97
CA ASN A 5 5.56 -50.92 -13.19
C ASN A 5 5.36 -49.72 -14.14
N ASP A 6 4.14 -49.21 -14.22
CA ASP A 6 3.87 -47.90 -14.74
C ASP A 6 4.07 -46.85 -13.62
N MET A 7 5.33 -46.48 -13.39
CA MET A 7 5.63 -45.24 -12.71
C MET A 7 5.47 -44.11 -13.72
N ASN A 8 4.25 -43.60 -13.82
CA ASN A 8 3.99 -42.32 -14.46
C ASN A 8 4.80 -41.25 -13.73
N SER A 9 5.82 -40.78 -14.40
CA SER A 9 6.62 -39.63 -14.02
C SER A 9 5.69 -38.42 -13.83
N ILE A 10 5.44 -38.05 -12.56
CA ILE A 10 4.90 -36.77 -12.22
C ILE A 10 5.99 -35.75 -12.58
N GLU A 11 5.90 -35.17 -13.77
CA GLU A 11 6.73 -34.01 -14.13
C GLU A 11 6.45 -32.92 -13.08
N PRO A 12 7.50 -32.36 -12.47
CA PRO A 12 7.31 -31.28 -11.51
C PRO A 12 6.67 -30.10 -12.22
N ILE A 13 5.46 -29.77 -11.78
CA ILE A 13 4.62 -28.66 -12.27
C ILE A 13 5.36 -27.31 -12.24
N SER A 14 6.45 -27.21 -11.48
CA SER A 14 7.25 -26.00 -11.31
C SER A 14 8.13 -25.61 -12.52
N LEU A 15 8.42 -26.49 -13.44
CA LEU A 15 9.31 -26.18 -14.57
C LEU A 15 8.58 -25.76 -15.85
N ARG A 16 7.29 -26.06 -15.99
CA ARG A 16 6.49 -25.62 -17.16
C ARG A 16 5.92 -24.21 -17.06
N ALA A 17 5.85 -23.63 -15.86
CA ALA A 17 5.34 -22.28 -15.63
C ALA A 17 6.43 -21.17 -15.69
N LEU A 18 7.69 -21.54 -15.84
CA LEU A 18 8.74 -20.60 -16.23
C LEU A 18 8.70 -20.37 -17.75
N LYS A 19 7.55 -19.99 -18.30
CA LYS A 19 7.54 -19.09 -19.45
C LYS A 19 8.51 -17.98 -19.07
N LYS A 20 9.47 -17.69 -19.96
CA LYS A 20 10.39 -16.56 -19.90
C LYS A 20 9.60 -15.34 -19.44
N THR A 21 9.39 -15.25 -18.14
CA THR A 21 8.54 -14.25 -17.49
C THR A 21 9.33 -13.00 -17.71
N ASP A 22 8.78 -12.07 -18.45
CA ASP A 22 9.43 -10.81 -18.75
C ASP A 22 9.47 -9.97 -17.47
N TYR A 23 10.40 -10.35 -16.57
CA TYR A 23 10.63 -9.62 -15.34
C TYR A 23 11.08 -8.17 -15.59
N GLU A 24 11.44 -7.85 -16.84
CA GLU A 24 11.72 -6.47 -17.24
C GLU A 24 10.43 -5.63 -17.24
N SER A 25 9.28 -6.27 -17.45
CA SER A 25 7.95 -5.63 -17.38
C SER A 25 7.38 -5.47 -15.97
N LEU A 26 8.07 -5.94 -14.92
CA LEU A 26 7.66 -5.71 -13.53
C LEU A 26 7.87 -4.25 -13.12
N ILE A 27 6.92 -3.73 -12.35
CA ILE A 27 6.93 -2.35 -11.84
C ILE A 27 7.09 -1.36 -13.00
N ASN A 28 6.16 -1.40 -13.95
CA ASN A 28 6.12 -0.47 -15.08
C ASN A 28 5.88 0.97 -14.62
N PHE A 29 5.00 1.14 -13.64
CA PHE A 29 4.79 2.42 -12.98
C PHE A 29 5.75 2.56 -11.79
N ARG A 30 6.47 3.68 -11.75
CA ARG A 30 7.30 4.07 -10.61
C ARG A 30 7.06 5.53 -10.31
N VAL A 31 7.04 5.84 -9.04
CA VAL A 31 7.02 7.22 -8.57
C VAL A 31 8.42 7.80 -8.70
N ARG A 32 8.61 8.73 -9.62
CA ARG A 32 9.89 9.39 -9.92
C ARG A 32 9.93 10.83 -9.45
N LYS A 33 8.77 11.51 -9.47
CA LYS A 33 8.66 12.91 -9.09
C LYS A 33 7.43 13.12 -8.23
N ILE A 34 7.63 13.71 -7.08
CA ILE A 34 6.60 13.97 -6.07
C ILE A 34 6.48 15.49 -5.89
N LEU A 35 5.27 16.01 -5.99
CA LEU A 35 4.97 17.37 -5.54
C LEU A 35 4.59 17.30 -4.06
N MET A 36 5.41 17.94 -3.21
CA MET A 36 5.14 18.13 -1.81
C MET A 36 4.52 19.50 -1.58
N ILE A 37 3.29 19.54 -1.05
CA ILE A 37 2.59 20.78 -0.71
C ILE A 37 2.54 20.89 0.81
N CYS A 38 3.17 21.92 1.36
CA CYS A 38 3.25 22.13 2.80
C CYS A 38 3.38 23.63 3.12
N SER A 39 3.06 24.04 4.33
CA SER A 39 3.28 25.41 4.77
C SER A 39 4.79 25.75 4.77
N ASN A 40 5.14 27.04 4.76
CA ASN A 40 6.53 27.46 4.91
C ASN A 40 7.15 26.96 6.22
N TYR A 41 6.35 26.83 7.28
CA TYR A 41 6.79 26.31 8.58
C TYR A 41 7.07 24.81 8.50
N ASP A 42 6.16 24.03 7.89
CA ASP A 42 6.37 22.60 7.70
C ASP A 42 7.54 22.31 6.77
N ALA A 43 7.71 23.10 5.69
CA ALA A 43 8.85 23.00 4.79
C ALA A 43 10.17 23.26 5.54
N PHE A 44 10.19 24.31 6.38
CA PHE A 44 11.36 24.63 7.18
C PHE A 44 11.71 23.49 8.17
N ILE A 45 10.71 22.94 8.87
CA ILE A 45 10.95 21.79 9.78
C ILE A 45 11.45 20.58 9.01
N LEU A 46 10.87 20.26 7.87
CA LEU A 46 11.26 19.12 7.04
C LEU A 46 12.67 19.32 6.43
N GLU A 47 13.10 20.58 6.19
CA GLU A 47 14.44 20.92 5.75
C GLU A 47 15.45 20.98 6.90
N GLU A 48 15.05 21.50 8.08
CA GLU A 48 15.96 21.72 9.24
C GLU A 48 16.28 20.43 9.98
N ASP A 49 15.33 19.49 10.13
CA ASP A 49 15.53 18.18 10.75
C ASP A 49 16.38 17.22 9.91
N GLY A 50 16.98 17.71 8.83
CA GLY A 50 17.98 16.96 8.10
C GLY A 50 17.53 16.45 6.76
N GLN A 51 16.84 17.30 6.02
CA GLN A 51 16.70 17.03 4.60
C GLN A 51 15.92 15.72 4.37
N ILE A 52 14.60 15.79 4.41
CA ILE A 52 13.72 14.65 4.15
C ILE A 52 14.16 13.85 2.92
N GLU A 53 14.69 14.53 1.90
CA GLU A 53 15.23 13.89 0.71
C GLU A 53 16.47 13.04 1.02
N THR A 54 17.36 13.51 1.89
CA THR A 54 18.56 12.77 2.29
C THR A 54 18.18 11.56 3.13
N GLN A 55 17.21 11.70 4.03
CA GLN A 55 16.71 10.58 4.83
C GLN A 55 16.01 9.54 3.96
N ILE A 56 15.17 9.96 3.00
CA ILE A 56 14.53 9.05 2.04
C ILE A 56 15.60 8.38 1.16
N TYR A 57 16.61 9.12 0.72
CA TYR A 57 17.72 8.54 -0.03
C TYR A 57 18.45 7.47 0.80
N GLN A 58 18.71 7.73 2.08
CA GLN A 58 19.33 6.77 2.98
C GLN A 58 18.44 5.54 3.17
N GLU A 59 17.13 5.70 3.41
CA GLU A 59 16.18 4.58 3.46
C GLU A 59 16.17 3.75 2.17
N TYR A 60 16.28 4.38 1.02
CA TYR A 60 16.39 3.66 -0.25
C TYR A 60 17.67 2.83 -0.32
N ILE A 61 18.79 3.33 0.23
CA ILE A 61 20.05 2.59 0.32
C ILE A 61 19.88 1.41 1.30
N ASP A 62 19.39 1.66 2.50
CA ASP A 62 19.25 0.67 3.57
C ASP A 62 18.31 -0.47 3.19
N LEU A 63 17.25 -0.15 2.47
CA LEU A 63 16.30 -1.11 1.90
C LEU A 63 16.75 -1.66 0.53
N ASN A 64 17.95 -1.29 0.07
CA ASN A 64 18.51 -1.72 -1.20
C ASN A 64 17.58 -1.43 -2.40
N LEU A 65 16.89 -0.30 -2.37
CA LEU A 65 16.03 0.20 -3.44
C LEU A 65 16.86 1.01 -4.44
N SER A 66 16.34 1.15 -5.67
CA SER A 66 16.97 1.92 -6.73
C SER A 66 16.14 3.15 -7.07
N ASN A 67 16.80 4.24 -7.46
CA ASN A 67 16.18 5.45 -7.97
C ASN A 67 15.16 6.08 -7.00
N PRO A 68 15.61 6.74 -5.93
CA PRO A 68 14.74 7.52 -5.07
C PRO A 68 14.01 8.61 -5.87
N PRO A 69 12.78 8.96 -5.52
CA PRO A 69 12.04 10.01 -6.22
C PRO A 69 12.67 11.38 -5.96
N ARG A 70 12.40 12.30 -6.88
CA ARG A 70 12.73 13.73 -6.72
C ARG A 70 11.53 14.44 -6.11
N PHE A 71 11.79 15.39 -5.21
CA PHE A 71 10.76 16.21 -4.61
C PHE A 71 10.75 17.60 -5.25
N VAL A 72 9.55 18.11 -5.50
CA VAL A 72 9.29 19.50 -5.89
C VAL A 72 8.39 20.11 -4.82
N TRP A 73 8.75 21.28 -4.33
CA TRP A 73 8.10 21.89 -3.18
C TRP A 73 7.20 23.06 -3.60
N ALA A 74 5.99 23.08 -3.07
CA ALA A 74 5.07 24.20 -3.19
C ALA A 74 4.52 24.58 -1.80
N THR A 75 4.57 25.86 -1.48
CA THR A 75 4.11 26.39 -0.18
C THR A 75 2.73 27.05 -0.26
N THR A 76 2.17 27.13 -1.47
CA THR A 76 0.82 27.65 -1.72
C THR A 76 0.15 26.82 -2.81
N SER A 77 -1.20 26.81 -2.82
CA SER A 77 -1.97 26.15 -3.86
C SER A 77 -1.70 26.72 -5.26
N ALA A 78 -1.57 28.04 -5.38
CA ALA A 78 -1.26 28.70 -6.63
C ALA A 78 0.13 28.27 -7.18
N LYS A 79 1.14 28.14 -6.31
CA LYS A 79 2.45 27.62 -6.71
C LYS A 79 2.36 26.15 -7.11
N ALA A 80 1.56 25.35 -6.38
CA ALA A 80 1.34 23.94 -6.72
C ALA A 80 0.70 23.79 -8.10
N GLU A 81 -0.34 24.57 -8.40
CA GLU A 81 -0.97 24.59 -9.74
C GLU A 81 0.03 24.95 -10.84
N THR A 82 0.88 25.97 -10.62
CA THR A 82 1.92 26.36 -11.58
C THR A 82 2.91 25.22 -11.80
N VAL A 83 3.41 24.61 -10.71
CA VAL A 83 4.34 23.48 -10.77
C VAL A 83 3.73 22.31 -11.54
N ILE A 84 2.45 21.98 -11.30
CA ILE A 84 1.77 20.89 -11.99
C ILE A 84 1.58 21.18 -13.49
N ARG A 85 1.32 22.43 -13.86
CA ARG A 85 1.22 22.84 -15.28
C ARG A 85 2.56 22.80 -16.01
N GLU A 86 3.62 23.20 -15.34
CA GLU A 86 4.98 23.22 -15.91
C GLU A 86 5.66 21.86 -15.93
N ASN A 87 5.18 20.90 -15.10
CA ASN A 87 5.77 19.57 -14.95
C ASN A 87 4.71 18.49 -15.20
N GLU A 88 4.66 18.01 -16.43
CA GLU A 88 3.74 16.90 -16.79
C GLU A 88 4.16 15.55 -16.20
N ASP A 89 5.40 15.46 -15.69
CA ASP A 89 6.03 14.24 -15.16
C ASP A 89 5.87 14.08 -13.64
N ILE A 90 4.95 14.80 -13.00
CA ILE A 90 4.59 14.58 -11.59
C ILE A 90 3.76 13.31 -11.47
N ASP A 91 4.30 12.33 -10.74
CA ASP A 91 3.67 11.01 -10.56
C ASP A 91 2.77 10.95 -9.32
N MET A 92 2.95 11.87 -8.35
CA MET A 92 2.22 11.88 -7.09
C MET A 92 2.22 13.26 -6.45
N VAL A 93 1.13 13.61 -5.79
CA VAL A 93 1.01 14.78 -4.91
C VAL A 93 0.88 14.30 -3.47
N ILE A 94 1.73 14.82 -2.59
CA ILE A 94 1.63 14.66 -1.15
C ILE A 94 1.39 16.05 -0.54
N CYS A 95 0.28 16.20 0.16
CA CYS A 95 -0.15 17.49 0.72
C CYS A 95 -0.30 17.40 2.23
N MET A 96 0.29 18.34 2.97
CA MET A 96 0.06 18.47 4.41
C MET A 96 -1.30 19.14 4.65
N TYR A 97 -2.05 18.66 5.66
CA TYR A 97 -3.41 19.15 5.97
C TYR A 97 -3.48 20.67 6.17
N ASN A 98 -2.48 21.25 6.81
CA ASN A 98 -2.42 22.68 7.07
C ASN A 98 -1.64 23.46 5.99
N ALA A 99 -1.45 22.87 4.81
CA ALA A 99 -0.70 23.50 3.75
C ALA A 99 -1.58 24.42 2.91
N GLY A 100 -1.14 25.65 2.81
CA GLY A 100 -1.62 26.55 1.79
C GLY A 100 -2.77 27.49 2.19
N ASP A 101 -3.15 28.22 1.18
CA ASP A 101 -4.12 29.32 1.18
C ASP A 101 -5.52 28.90 0.68
N LYS A 102 -5.64 27.69 0.13
CA LYS A 102 -6.87 27.10 -0.42
C LYS A 102 -7.24 25.82 0.32
N ASP A 103 -8.52 25.53 0.39
CA ASP A 103 -9.02 24.27 0.90
C ASP A 103 -8.48 23.10 0.07
N ILE A 104 -7.80 22.18 0.74
CA ILE A 104 -7.07 21.06 0.10
C ILE A 104 -8.02 20.13 -0.66
N PHE A 105 -9.22 19.89 -0.16
CA PHE A 105 -10.19 19.02 -0.80
C PHE A 105 -10.71 19.64 -2.10
N SER A 106 -10.93 20.95 -2.11
CA SER A 106 -11.26 21.70 -3.33
C SER A 106 -10.11 21.64 -4.33
N PHE A 107 -8.86 21.79 -3.87
CA PHE A 107 -7.67 21.67 -4.72
C PHE A 107 -7.55 20.28 -5.36
N ALA A 108 -7.74 19.21 -4.58
CA ALA A 108 -7.74 17.83 -5.10
C ALA A 108 -8.87 17.61 -6.13
N SER A 109 -10.05 18.19 -5.90
CA SER A 109 -11.18 18.14 -6.82
C SER A 109 -10.87 18.84 -8.13
N ASP A 110 -10.29 20.03 -8.09
CA ASP A 110 -9.94 20.80 -9.29
C ASP A 110 -8.89 20.06 -10.13
N LEU A 111 -7.87 19.46 -9.52
CA LEU A 111 -6.89 18.65 -10.23
C LEU A 111 -7.51 17.46 -10.97
N LYS A 112 -8.46 16.77 -10.35
CA LYS A 112 -9.16 15.65 -11.00
C LYS A 112 -10.11 16.11 -12.08
N ALA A 113 -10.77 17.26 -11.90
CA ALA A 113 -11.63 17.88 -12.90
C ALA A 113 -10.87 18.30 -14.16
N GLU A 114 -9.60 18.70 -14.04
CA GLU A 114 -8.69 18.99 -15.17
C GLU A 114 -8.24 17.71 -15.92
N GLY A 115 -8.74 16.53 -15.55
CA GLY A 115 -8.40 15.25 -16.17
C GLY A 115 -7.02 14.70 -15.74
N ARG A 116 -6.40 15.29 -14.74
CA ARG A 116 -5.11 14.82 -14.20
C ARG A 116 -5.34 13.72 -13.17
N ASN A 117 -5.14 12.49 -13.58
CA ASN A 117 -5.28 11.32 -12.70
C ASN A 117 -3.98 11.04 -11.91
N ILE A 118 -3.48 12.08 -11.22
CA ILE A 118 -2.31 11.99 -10.36
C ILE A 118 -2.77 11.55 -8.96
N PRO A 119 -2.17 10.53 -8.34
CA PRO A 119 -2.44 10.16 -6.96
C PRO A 119 -2.29 11.34 -6.00
N PHE A 120 -3.31 11.56 -5.18
CA PHE A 120 -3.33 12.64 -4.20
C PHE A 120 -3.39 12.09 -2.78
N VAL A 121 -2.34 12.33 -2.01
CA VAL A 121 -2.18 11.86 -0.64
C VAL A 121 -2.24 13.04 0.32
N LEU A 122 -3.05 12.91 1.36
CA LEU A 122 -3.12 13.87 2.44
C LEU A 122 -2.31 13.37 3.64
N LEU A 123 -1.38 14.18 4.13
CA LEU A 123 -0.68 13.95 5.40
C LEU A 123 -1.27 14.85 6.47
N THR A 124 -1.55 14.28 7.63
CA THR A 124 -2.08 15.02 8.78
C THR A 124 -1.38 14.60 10.07
N HIS A 125 -1.24 15.51 11.02
CA HIS A 125 -0.86 15.14 12.37
C HIS A 125 -2.00 14.41 13.06
N PHE A 126 -1.67 13.50 13.98
CA PHE A 126 -2.71 12.81 14.75
C PHE A 126 -3.40 13.79 15.69
N SER A 127 -4.64 14.16 15.36
CA SER A 127 -5.52 14.98 16.19
C SER A 127 -6.96 14.53 15.98
N LYS A 128 -7.67 14.28 17.08
CA LYS A 128 -9.10 13.93 17.02
C LYS A 128 -9.93 15.01 16.36
N GLU A 129 -9.56 16.28 16.56
CA GLU A 129 -10.22 17.42 15.95
C GLU A 129 -10.03 17.46 14.44
N ILE A 130 -8.80 17.24 13.96
CA ILE A 130 -8.49 17.20 12.54
C ILE A 130 -9.25 16.05 11.87
N PHE A 131 -9.24 14.84 12.43
CA PHE A 131 -9.99 13.71 11.87
C PHE A 131 -11.49 13.96 11.84
N ARG A 132 -12.07 14.60 12.87
CA ARG A 132 -13.46 15.01 12.87
C ARG A 132 -13.75 16.02 11.76
N ASN A 133 -12.88 16.99 11.55
CA ASN A 133 -13.02 17.96 10.47
C ASN A 133 -12.92 17.30 9.08
N ILE A 134 -12.00 16.36 8.90
CA ILE A 134 -11.85 15.60 7.67
C ILE A 134 -13.10 14.75 7.39
N SER A 135 -13.66 14.08 8.41
CA SER A 135 -14.84 13.23 8.24
C SER A 135 -16.11 13.98 7.84
N MET A 136 -16.13 15.32 8.00
CA MET A 136 -17.21 16.20 7.55
C MET A 136 -17.01 16.72 6.11
N ARG A 137 -15.91 16.38 5.46
CA ARG A 137 -15.55 16.85 4.12
C ARG A 137 -15.71 15.75 3.07
N ASP A 138 -15.90 16.17 1.83
CA ASP A 138 -15.82 15.25 0.71
C ASP A 138 -14.36 14.86 0.45
N THR A 139 -14.00 13.63 0.78
CA THR A 139 -12.67 13.07 0.58
C THR A 139 -12.55 12.22 -0.69
N SER A 140 -13.56 12.20 -1.56
CA SER A 140 -13.62 11.33 -2.74
C SER A 140 -12.46 11.53 -3.72
N ASN A 141 -11.90 12.74 -3.75
CA ASN A 141 -10.77 13.11 -4.61
C ASN A 141 -9.39 12.94 -3.95
N VAL A 142 -9.35 12.52 -2.70
CA VAL A 142 -8.14 12.14 -1.98
C VAL A 142 -8.02 10.62 -2.02
N ASP A 143 -6.90 10.11 -2.53
CA ASP A 143 -6.74 8.66 -2.67
C ASP A 143 -6.53 7.98 -1.31
N TYR A 144 -5.63 8.55 -0.47
CA TYR A 144 -5.39 8.11 0.90
C TYR A 144 -5.05 9.29 1.82
N ILE A 145 -5.37 9.12 3.09
CA ILE A 145 -5.01 10.03 4.17
C ILE A 145 -4.04 9.28 5.08
N PHE A 146 -2.92 9.88 5.45
CA PHE A 146 -1.95 9.27 6.37
C PHE A 146 -1.66 10.15 7.57
N CYS A 147 -1.36 9.50 8.69
CA CYS A 147 -0.95 10.18 9.91
C CYS A 147 0.57 10.35 9.93
N TRP A 148 1.03 11.61 9.86
CA TRP A 148 2.44 11.96 9.88
C TRP A 148 2.98 12.03 11.31
N HIS A 149 4.02 11.27 11.59
CA HIS A 149 4.70 11.22 12.88
C HIS A 149 6.17 11.66 12.82
N GLY A 150 6.56 12.36 11.76
CA GLY A 150 7.95 12.79 11.56
C GLY A 150 8.88 11.69 11.01
N ASN A 151 8.34 10.54 10.58
CA ASN A 151 9.13 9.42 10.10
C ASN A 151 9.10 9.30 8.56
N THR A 152 10.27 9.34 7.95
CA THR A 152 10.46 9.19 6.49
C THR A 152 10.07 7.81 5.97
N ASP A 153 10.11 6.78 6.81
CA ASP A 153 9.67 5.42 6.47
C ASP A 153 8.23 5.42 5.93
N LEU A 154 7.38 6.31 6.47
CA LEU A 154 6.01 6.45 6.00
C LEU A 154 5.96 6.96 4.56
N ILE A 155 6.80 7.92 4.18
CA ILE A 155 6.85 8.41 2.80
C ILE A 155 7.29 7.29 1.84
N VAL A 156 8.29 6.51 2.22
CA VAL A 156 8.72 5.34 1.44
C VAL A 156 7.58 4.33 1.32
N ALA A 157 6.86 4.05 2.40
CA ALA A 157 5.72 3.13 2.39
C ALA A 157 4.58 3.63 1.49
N ILE A 158 4.26 4.93 1.51
CA ILE A 158 3.28 5.56 0.62
C ILE A 158 3.69 5.38 -0.84
N ILE A 159 4.94 5.69 -1.19
CA ILE A 159 5.46 5.51 -2.54
C ILE A 159 5.30 4.06 -2.99
N LYS A 160 5.71 3.11 -2.15
CA LYS A 160 5.63 1.68 -2.48
C LYS A 160 4.20 1.17 -2.57
N LEU A 161 3.29 1.67 -1.75
CA LEU A 161 1.87 1.35 -1.82
C LEU A 161 1.28 1.75 -3.19
N PHE A 162 1.54 2.97 -3.65
CA PHE A 162 1.04 3.41 -4.96
C PHE A 162 1.70 2.68 -6.11
N GLU A 163 3.00 2.39 -6.04
CA GLU A 163 3.66 1.53 -7.01
C GLU A 163 3.01 0.15 -7.05
N ASP A 164 2.71 -0.46 -5.89
CA ASP A 164 2.07 -1.77 -5.81
C ASP A 164 0.65 -1.75 -6.38
N LEU A 165 -0.17 -0.76 -6.01
CA LEU A 165 -1.55 -0.63 -6.49
C LEU A 165 -1.63 -0.38 -8.01
N LYS A 166 -0.77 0.49 -8.55
CA LYS A 166 -0.75 0.81 -9.98
C LYS A 166 -0.22 -0.33 -10.85
N ASN A 167 0.66 -1.16 -10.31
CA ASN A 167 1.21 -2.33 -11.02
C ASN A 167 0.48 -3.64 -10.69
N ALA A 168 -0.51 -3.65 -9.79
CA ALA A 168 -1.13 -4.86 -9.27
C ALA A 168 -1.64 -5.80 -10.39
N ASP A 169 -2.33 -5.27 -11.39
CA ASP A 169 -2.88 -6.07 -12.48
C ASP A 169 -1.77 -6.73 -13.29
N ASN A 170 -0.75 -5.97 -13.65
CA ASN A 170 0.37 -6.52 -14.41
C ASN A 170 1.19 -7.50 -13.57
N ASP A 171 1.60 -7.08 -12.38
CA ASP A 171 2.56 -7.83 -11.57
C ASP A 171 1.93 -9.09 -10.96
N ILE A 172 0.67 -9.00 -10.48
CA ILE A 172 -0.02 -10.11 -9.81
C ILE A 172 -0.69 -11.03 -10.82
N LEU A 173 -1.53 -10.50 -11.74
CA LEU A 173 -2.33 -11.34 -12.62
C LEU A 173 -1.54 -11.86 -13.82
N ASN A 174 -0.71 -11.00 -14.46
CA ASN A 174 0.00 -11.39 -15.67
C ASN A 174 1.32 -12.12 -15.35
N ILE A 175 2.04 -11.68 -14.32
CA ILE A 175 3.39 -12.19 -14.00
C ILE A 175 3.34 -13.20 -12.86
N GLY A 176 2.32 -13.17 -12.01
CA GLY A 176 2.14 -14.11 -10.90
C GLY A 176 2.90 -13.73 -9.63
N VAL A 177 3.21 -12.45 -9.44
CA VAL A 177 3.81 -11.98 -8.19
C VAL A 177 2.79 -12.13 -7.06
N GLN A 178 3.25 -12.59 -5.92
CA GLN A 178 2.40 -12.76 -4.74
C GLN A 178 2.02 -11.42 -4.11
N ALA A 179 0.90 -11.40 -3.37
CA ALA A 179 0.43 -10.21 -2.67
C ALA A 179 -0.09 -10.52 -1.26
N ILE A 180 -0.13 -9.51 -0.42
CA ILE A 180 -0.76 -9.52 0.90
C ILE A 180 -1.89 -8.48 0.84
N LEU A 181 -3.10 -8.88 1.23
CA LEU A 181 -4.22 -7.96 1.37
C LEU A 181 -4.27 -7.49 2.83
N LEU A 182 -4.10 -6.18 3.03
CA LEU A 182 -4.28 -5.51 4.32
C LEU A 182 -5.62 -4.78 4.31
N VAL A 183 -6.50 -5.09 5.26
CA VAL A 183 -7.80 -4.44 5.43
C VAL A 183 -7.81 -3.68 6.75
N GLU A 184 -7.78 -2.36 6.66
CA GLU A 184 -7.73 -1.45 7.81
C GLU A 184 -8.25 -0.08 7.39
N ASP A 185 -9.27 0.46 8.04
CA ASP A 185 -9.82 1.78 7.74
C ASP A 185 -9.26 2.88 8.64
N SER A 186 -8.68 2.51 9.78
CA SER A 186 -8.09 3.46 10.70
C SER A 186 -6.79 4.03 10.15
N VAL A 187 -6.84 5.33 9.80
CA VAL A 187 -5.68 6.10 9.32
C VAL A 187 -4.47 5.92 10.24
N ARG A 188 -4.68 5.90 11.55
CA ARG A 188 -3.61 5.71 12.54
C ARG A 188 -2.93 4.36 12.39
N TYR A 189 -3.72 3.28 12.28
CA TYR A 189 -3.17 1.94 12.26
C TYR A 189 -2.48 1.62 10.94
N TYR A 190 -3.11 1.87 9.79
CA TYR A 190 -2.41 1.57 8.54
C TYR A 190 -1.19 2.47 8.29
N SER A 191 -1.19 3.73 8.81
CA SER A 191 0.00 4.58 8.77
C SER A 191 1.17 4.03 9.59
N THR A 192 0.88 3.23 10.63
CA THR A 192 1.90 2.55 11.44
C THR A 192 2.31 1.21 10.82
N TYR A 193 1.34 0.42 10.32
CA TYR A 193 1.62 -0.93 9.84
C TYR A 193 2.34 -0.97 8.50
N LEU A 194 1.99 -0.08 7.57
CA LEU A 194 2.59 -0.09 6.23
C LEU A 194 4.09 0.08 6.23
N PRO A 195 4.70 1.04 6.96
CA PRO A 195 6.16 1.17 7.04
C PRO A 195 6.83 -0.13 7.52
N GLU A 196 6.30 -0.74 8.56
CA GLU A 196 6.86 -1.97 9.13
C GLU A 196 6.70 -3.17 8.17
N LEU A 197 5.56 -3.32 7.53
CA LEU A 197 5.33 -4.37 6.54
C LEU A 197 6.27 -4.21 5.34
N TYR A 198 6.42 -3.00 4.81
CA TYR A 198 7.35 -2.75 3.71
C TYR A 198 8.79 -3.00 4.12
N ARG A 199 9.19 -2.53 5.30
CA ARG A 199 10.54 -2.78 5.85
C ARG A 199 10.83 -4.27 5.96
N LEU A 200 9.89 -5.06 6.49
CA LEU A 200 10.02 -6.51 6.62
C LEU A 200 10.15 -7.19 5.24
N ILE A 201 9.24 -6.91 4.33
CA ILE A 201 9.23 -7.51 2.98
C ILE A 201 10.50 -7.15 2.20
N LEU A 202 10.91 -5.88 2.25
CA LEU A 202 12.10 -5.41 1.52
C LEU A 202 13.38 -6.00 2.10
N LYS A 203 13.52 -6.08 3.44
CA LYS A 203 14.67 -6.73 4.08
C LYS A 203 14.74 -8.21 3.76
N GLN A 204 13.64 -8.95 3.88
CA GLN A 204 13.60 -10.37 3.50
C GLN A 204 13.96 -10.57 2.03
N SER A 205 13.40 -9.75 1.14
CA SER A 205 13.73 -9.82 -0.29
C SER A 205 15.22 -9.54 -0.55
N ALA A 206 15.84 -8.65 0.21
CA ALA A 206 17.26 -8.34 0.11
C ALA A 206 18.14 -9.51 0.62
N GLU A 207 17.74 -10.20 1.68
CA GLU A 207 18.48 -11.36 2.22
C GLU A 207 18.51 -12.53 1.24
N PHE A 208 17.38 -12.84 0.59
CA PHE A 208 17.34 -13.86 -0.46
C PHE A 208 18.21 -13.53 -1.68
N LEU A 209 18.64 -12.26 -1.84
CA LEU A 209 19.48 -11.84 -2.94
C LEU A 209 20.98 -12.10 -2.70
N LYS A 210 21.39 -12.34 -1.46
CA LYS A 210 22.81 -12.61 -1.11
C LYS A 210 23.31 -13.90 -1.81
N ASP A 211 22.42 -14.84 -2.06
CA ASP A 211 22.75 -16.14 -2.67
C ASP A 211 22.69 -16.15 -4.21
N THR A 212 22.42 -15.01 -4.85
CA THR A 212 22.32 -14.93 -6.31
C THR A 212 23.59 -14.37 -6.95
N PHE A 213 24.15 -15.15 -7.88
CA PHE A 213 25.44 -14.86 -8.53
C PHE A 213 25.39 -13.79 -9.63
N ASN A 214 24.18 -13.37 -10.12
CA ASN A 214 24.05 -12.46 -11.24
C ASN A 214 23.28 -11.18 -10.88
N GLU A 215 23.83 -10.01 -11.28
CA GLU A 215 23.24 -8.69 -10.99
C GLU A 215 21.86 -8.49 -11.64
N GLN A 216 21.64 -9.05 -12.83
CA GLN A 216 20.32 -9.05 -13.48
C GLN A 216 19.29 -9.83 -12.65
N GLN A 217 19.64 -11.01 -12.18
CA GLN A 217 18.76 -11.81 -11.33
C GLN A 217 18.44 -11.12 -10.00
N ARG A 218 19.40 -10.37 -9.44
CA ARG A 218 19.15 -9.55 -8.25
C ARG A 218 18.09 -8.48 -8.51
N LYS A 219 18.20 -7.74 -9.63
CA LYS A 219 17.21 -6.71 -10.01
C LYS A 219 15.82 -7.31 -10.22
N LEU A 220 15.73 -8.47 -10.85
CA LEU A 220 14.49 -9.16 -11.12
C LEU A 220 13.79 -9.64 -9.83
N ARG A 221 14.54 -10.26 -8.93
CA ARG A 221 14.01 -10.71 -7.63
C ARG A 221 13.55 -9.56 -6.76
N LYS A 222 14.25 -8.43 -6.75
CA LYS A 222 13.80 -7.21 -6.05
C LYS A 222 12.43 -6.73 -6.53
N ARG A 223 12.15 -6.85 -7.82
CA ARG A 223 10.87 -6.45 -8.40
C ARG A 223 9.74 -7.44 -8.10
N SER A 224 10.08 -8.74 -7.93
CA SER A 224 9.12 -9.82 -7.66
C SER A 224 8.78 -9.98 -6.16
N ARG A 225 9.11 -9.01 -5.31
CA ARG A 225 8.69 -9.03 -3.92
C ARG A 225 7.17 -9.06 -3.80
N PRO A 226 6.63 -9.64 -2.73
CA PRO A 226 5.19 -9.56 -2.46
C PRO A 226 4.68 -8.11 -2.48
N LYS A 227 3.53 -7.91 -3.11
CA LYS A 227 2.85 -6.60 -3.16
C LYS A 227 1.97 -6.44 -1.94
N ILE A 228 1.80 -5.20 -1.46
CA ILE A 228 0.82 -4.89 -0.44
C ILE A 228 -0.37 -4.20 -1.10
N LEU A 229 -1.56 -4.75 -0.87
CA LEU A 229 -2.82 -4.18 -1.30
C LEU A 229 -3.55 -3.67 -0.06
N LEU A 230 -3.77 -2.37 0.05
CA LEU A 230 -4.52 -1.78 1.16
C LEU A 230 -5.97 -1.55 0.73
N ALA A 231 -6.90 -2.14 1.48
CA ALA A 231 -8.32 -1.85 1.42
C ALA A 231 -8.76 -1.17 2.72
N THR A 232 -9.52 -0.09 2.60
CA THR A 232 -10.02 0.70 3.74
C THR A 232 -11.52 0.51 3.96
N ASN A 233 -12.15 -0.44 3.28
CA ASN A 233 -13.55 -0.77 3.41
C ASN A 233 -13.83 -2.19 2.93
N TYR A 234 -15.00 -2.71 3.26
CA TYR A 234 -15.40 -4.08 2.95
C TYR A 234 -15.51 -4.34 1.44
N GLU A 235 -16.12 -3.43 0.72
CA GLU A 235 -16.34 -3.57 -0.73
C GLU A 235 -15.03 -3.67 -1.49
N ASP A 236 -14.06 -2.80 -1.19
CA ASP A 236 -12.74 -2.85 -1.79
C ASP A 236 -11.96 -4.11 -1.37
N ALA A 237 -12.07 -4.54 -0.10
CA ALA A 237 -11.45 -5.76 0.37
C ALA A 237 -11.95 -6.99 -0.40
N MET A 238 -13.26 -7.14 -0.55
CA MET A 238 -13.86 -8.25 -1.31
C MET A 238 -13.53 -8.17 -2.79
N ARG A 239 -13.53 -6.98 -3.38
CA ARG A 239 -13.14 -6.76 -4.78
C ARG A 239 -11.68 -7.16 -5.04
N MET A 240 -10.76 -6.74 -4.16
CA MET A 240 -9.34 -7.09 -4.25
C MET A 240 -9.12 -8.58 -4.01
N TYR A 241 -9.78 -9.16 -3.00
CA TYR A 241 -9.74 -10.60 -2.76
C TYR A 241 -10.19 -11.37 -3.99
N GLY A 242 -11.39 -11.11 -4.50
CA GLY A 242 -11.95 -11.81 -5.66
C GLY A 242 -11.06 -11.69 -6.89
N LYS A 243 -10.41 -10.55 -7.09
CA LYS A 243 -9.54 -10.29 -8.24
C LYS A 243 -8.19 -10.99 -8.13
N TYR A 244 -7.58 -11.04 -6.94
CA TYR A 244 -6.18 -11.46 -6.77
C TYR A 244 -6.01 -12.74 -5.96
N LYS A 245 -7.08 -13.41 -5.52
CA LYS A 245 -7.05 -14.57 -4.61
C LYS A 245 -6.07 -15.67 -4.99
N SER A 246 -5.88 -15.92 -6.30
CA SER A 246 -4.96 -16.97 -6.77
C SER A 246 -3.48 -16.69 -6.46
N ASN A 247 -3.13 -15.45 -6.14
CA ASN A 247 -1.76 -15.02 -5.86
C ASN A 247 -1.63 -14.34 -4.49
N LEU A 248 -2.66 -14.42 -3.63
CA LEU A 248 -2.56 -13.91 -2.27
C LEU A 248 -1.77 -14.88 -1.39
N LEU A 249 -0.80 -14.34 -0.65
CA LEU A 249 -0.12 -15.04 0.45
C LEU A 249 -1.00 -15.15 1.68
N GLY A 250 -1.88 -14.17 1.88
CA GLY A 250 -2.78 -14.11 3.00
C GLY A 250 -3.47 -12.75 3.11
N VAL A 251 -4.38 -12.66 4.06
CA VAL A 251 -5.17 -11.48 4.39
C VAL A 251 -4.91 -11.10 5.85
N ILE A 252 -4.59 -9.84 6.08
CA ILE A 252 -4.50 -9.23 7.41
C ILE A 252 -5.69 -8.27 7.52
N SER A 253 -6.59 -8.49 8.45
CA SER A 253 -7.82 -7.70 8.55
C SER A 253 -8.07 -7.20 9.96
N ASP A 254 -8.45 -5.93 10.07
CA ASP A 254 -9.16 -5.47 11.26
C ASP A 254 -10.51 -6.19 11.39
N VAL A 255 -11.12 -6.09 12.55
CA VAL A 255 -12.44 -6.67 12.84
C VAL A 255 -13.56 -5.67 12.56
N GLY A 256 -13.39 -4.41 12.95
CA GLY A 256 -14.36 -3.35 12.71
C GLY A 256 -13.89 -2.40 11.62
N PHE A 257 -14.69 -2.15 10.60
CA PHE A 257 -14.44 -1.15 9.57
C PHE A 257 -15.71 -0.85 8.75
N VAL A 258 -15.66 0.24 7.98
CA VAL A 258 -16.78 0.69 7.15
C VAL A 258 -17.06 -0.25 5.99
N LEU A 259 -18.32 -0.30 5.53
CA LEU A 259 -18.71 -1.18 4.41
C LEU A 259 -18.35 -0.59 3.05
N HIS A 260 -18.52 0.73 2.87
CA HIS A 260 -18.26 1.42 1.60
C HIS A 260 -17.26 2.56 1.80
N LYS A 261 -16.52 2.89 0.75
CA LYS A 261 -15.42 3.88 0.77
C LYS A 261 -15.82 5.26 1.33
N ASN A 262 -17.05 5.68 1.08
CA ASN A 262 -17.52 7.02 1.50
C ASN A 262 -18.40 6.98 2.74
N ASP A 263 -18.51 5.84 3.40
CA ASP A 263 -19.23 5.76 4.66
C ASP A 263 -18.44 6.53 5.73
N PRO A 264 -19.13 7.36 6.53
CA PRO A 264 -18.47 8.02 7.65
C PRO A 264 -18.08 6.97 8.72
N SER A 265 -17.01 7.27 9.47
CA SER A 265 -16.46 6.36 10.48
C SER A 265 -17.42 5.97 11.61
N ASP A 266 -18.51 6.73 11.83
CA ASP A 266 -19.57 6.38 12.77
C ASP A 266 -20.50 5.26 12.28
N LYS A 267 -20.41 4.89 11.00
CA LYS A 267 -21.08 3.73 10.40
C LYS A 267 -20.20 2.48 10.32
N GLU A 268 -19.10 2.45 11.06
CA GLU A 268 -18.25 1.27 11.19
C GLU A 268 -19.08 0.05 11.61
N LYS A 269 -18.96 -1.04 10.86
CA LYS A 269 -19.53 -2.33 11.23
C LYS A 269 -18.53 -3.09 12.09
N LEU A 270 -18.87 -3.30 13.37
CA LEU A 270 -17.97 -3.85 14.39
C LEU A 270 -17.51 -5.30 14.15
N ASP A 271 -18.16 -6.02 13.26
CA ASP A 271 -17.89 -7.42 12.90
C ASP A 271 -17.63 -7.61 11.39
N ALA A 272 -17.35 -6.53 10.66
CA ALA A 272 -17.11 -6.57 9.23
C ALA A 272 -15.97 -7.54 8.84
N GLY A 273 -14.90 -7.56 9.64
CA GLY A 273 -13.76 -8.45 9.43
C GLY A 273 -14.12 -9.92 9.69
N ILE A 274 -15.03 -10.20 10.61
CA ILE A 274 -15.52 -11.56 10.84
C ILE A 274 -16.31 -12.05 9.62
N ASP A 275 -17.19 -11.21 9.07
CA ASP A 275 -17.94 -11.55 7.85
C ASP A 275 -17.02 -11.69 6.63
N LEU A 276 -15.99 -10.83 6.52
CA LEU A 276 -14.96 -10.97 5.50
C LEU A 276 -14.27 -12.34 5.58
N VAL A 277 -13.83 -12.73 6.78
CA VAL A 277 -13.18 -14.03 7.02
C VAL A 277 -14.11 -15.19 6.67
N ARG A 278 -15.37 -15.14 7.07
CA ARG A 278 -16.37 -16.19 6.75
C ARG A 278 -16.50 -16.35 5.23
N ASN A 279 -16.60 -15.25 4.49
CA ASN A 279 -16.70 -15.28 3.04
C ASN A 279 -15.43 -15.81 2.38
N ILE A 280 -14.26 -15.39 2.85
CA ILE A 280 -12.97 -15.89 2.35
C ILE A 280 -12.84 -17.40 2.61
N LYS A 281 -13.13 -17.86 3.84
CA LYS A 281 -13.01 -19.26 4.22
C LYS A 281 -14.05 -20.16 3.54
N ALA A 282 -15.21 -19.63 3.18
CA ALA A 282 -16.21 -20.36 2.39
C ALA A 282 -15.76 -20.57 0.94
N ASP A 283 -14.99 -19.61 0.36
CA ASP A 283 -14.44 -19.71 -0.99
C ASP A 283 -13.12 -20.50 -1.01
N ASP A 284 -12.21 -20.18 -0.10
CA ASP A 284 -10.90 -20.87 0.06
C ASP A 284 -10.63 -21.16 1.56
N PRO A 285 -10.92 -22.38 2.02
CA PRO A 285 -10.68 -22.77 3.42
C PRO A 285 -9.20 -22.71 3.83
N MET A 286 -8.27 -22.79 2.86
CA MET A 286 -6.83 -22.81 3.12
C MET A 286 -6.20 -21.41 3.11
N MET A 287 -6.92 -20.38 2.68
CA MET A 287 -6.39 -19.00 2.65
C MET A 287 -5.92 -18.57 4.04
N PRO A 288 -4.65 -18.19 4.23
CA PRO A 288 -4.18 -17.68 5.51
C PRO A 288 -4.84 -16.34 5.82
N VAL A 289 -5.43 -16.22 7.01
CA VAL A 289 -6.02 -14.97 7.49
C VAL A 289 -5.54 -14.66 8.89
N LEU A 290 -5.20 -13.41 9.15
CA LEU A 290 -4.85 -12.87 10.45
C LEU A 290 -5.84 -11.76 10.81
N LEU A 291 -6.64 -11.98 11.86
CA LEU A 291 -7.51 -10.94 12.43
C LEU A 291 -6.75 -10.10 13.45
N GLN A 292 -6.98 -8.81 13.41
CA GLN A 292 -6.43 -7.85 14.37
C GLN A 292 -7.56 -7.16 15.14
N SER A 293 -7.44 -7.06 16.46
CA SER A 293 -8.39 -6.30 17.28
C SER A 293 -7.80 -5.93 18.62
N SER A 294 -8.27 -4.83 19.20
CA SER A 294 -8.00 -4.46 20.59
C SER A 294 -8.82 -5.31 21.60
N GLN A 295 -9.88 -6.00 21.14
CA GLN A 295 -10.78 -6.81 21.95
C GLN A 295 -10.28 -8.25 22.04
N GLU A 296 -9.89 -8.70 23.22
CA GLU A 296 -9.37 -10.06 23.46
C GLU A 296 -10.42 -11.16 23.21
N SER A 297 -11.71 -10.84 23.34
CA SER A 297 -12.81 -11.75 23.04
C SER A 297 -12.82 -12.27 21.60
N ILE A 298 -12.24 -11.50 20.68
CA ILE A 298 -12.13 -11.89 19.27
C ILE A 298 -11.18 -13.06 19.04
N SER A 299 -10.24 -13.30 19.97
CA SER A 299 -9.33 -14.45 19.85
C SER A 299 -10.06 -15.79 19.81
N LYS A 300 -11.16 -15.94 20.57
CA LYS A 300 -11.99 -17.14 20.53
C LYS A 300 -12.73 -17.29 19.19
N VAL A 301 -13.24 -16.19 18.66
CA VAL A 301 -13.90 -16.18 17.35
C VAL A 301 -12.91 -16.53 16.23
N ALA A 302 -11.68 -16.02 16.31
CA ALA A 302 -10.62 -16.36 15.38
C ALA A 302 -10.25 -17.84 15.43
N GLU A 303 -10.16 -18.43 16.63
CA GLU A 303 -9.93 -19.87 16.82
C GLU A 303 -11.06 -20.72 16.22
N GLU A 304 -12.33 -20.34 16.44
CA GLU A 304 -13.51 -21.02 15.86
C GLU A 304 -13.51 -20.94 14.33
N LEU A 305 -13.02 -19.84 13.75
CA LEU A 305 -12.90 -19.65 12.30
C LEU A 305 -11.62 -20.27 11.71
N GLY A 306 -10.74 -20.83 12.53
CA GLY A 306 -9.46 -21.42 12.10
C GLY A 306 -8.49 -20.38 11.51
N VAL A 307 -8.44 -19.15 12.07
CA VAL A 307 -7.58 -18.06 11.62
C VAL A 307 -6.68 -17.53 12.74
N GLY A 308 -5.60 -16.86 12.37
CA GLY A 308 -4.71 -16.24 13.34
C GLY A 308 -5.35 -15.00 13.99
N PHE A 309 -4.92 -14.70 15.21
CA PHE A 309 -5.32 -13.48 15.93
C PHE A 309 -4.10 -12.70 16.41
N LEU A 310 -4.14 -11.39 16.23
CA LEU A 310 -3.16 -10.45 16.76
C LEU A 310 -3.86 -9.33 17.50
N ARG A 311 -3.45 -9.09 18.74
CA ARG A 311 -3.96 -7.97 19.54
C ARG A 311 -3.28 -6.67 19.10
N LYS A 312 -4.09 -5.63 18.85
CA LYS A 312 -3.65 -4.25 18.56
C LYS A 312 -3.10 -3.54 19.79
#